data_14065abcaee69b74800de8c6e33604de
#
_entry.id   14065abcaee69b74800de8c6e33604de
#
_cell.length_a   1.000
_cell.length_b   1.000
_cell.length_c   1.000
_cell.angle_alpha   90.00
_cell.angle_beta   90.00
_cell.angle_gamma   90.00
#
_symmetry.space_group_name_H-M   'P 1'
#
loop_
_entity.id
_entity.type
_entity.pdbx_description
1 polymer ?
#
loop_
_entity_poly.entity_id
_entity_poly.type
_entity_poly.pdbx_seq_one_letter_code
_entity_poly.pdbx_strand_id
1 'polypeptide(L)'
;KYITQYNDYILLFIAELTRGEEFGYDGNIGPQYWGERYRECAGKHQSPININVLNVKQVTLPDLVLVGFDDSIDDVHVTNNGHTVLIEVKNEPHPRVRGGPLEGDYIFSQMHFHWGDNDTFGSEDKINHRSFPMELHMVFFKEAYQSAVEAVKHSDGLTVLAFFYELDRHQHPAYDDITSALVNVTEPYTSVVMSHPFSFLNILPYDLKRYFTYKGSLTTPPCSEVVVWLDFEQPIRLTHEQIEAFREIRSSHGKITHNFRPIQPIGDRVVFYNIDTNYYVYNNEIGEEEETTTAHPLRRKKGRNNAHSIVPTILNTICLTLLMSFGL
;
A
#
# COMPACT_ATOMS: atom_id res chain seq x y z
N LYS A 1 30.33 -2.12 -14.21
CA LYS A 1 31.20 -2.06 -13.00
C LYS A 1 31.04 -0.76 -12.19
N TYR A 2 30.13 0.15 -12.60
CA TYR A 2 29.92 1.46 -11.93
C TYR A 2 28.52 1.60 -11.27
N ILE A 3 27.61 0.67 -11.47
CA ILE A 3 26.19 0.79 -11.04
C ILE A 3 25.94 0.12 -9.67
N THR A 4 26.70 -0.91 -9.29
CA THR A 4 26.57 -1.62 -8.00
C THR A 4 27.00 -0.82 -6.78
N GLN A 5 27.57 0.35 -6.95
CA GLN A 5 28.04 1.21 -5.86
C GLN A 5 27.00 2.29 -5.45
N TYR A 6 25.88 2.42 -6.18
CA TYR A 6 24.96 3.55 -6.01
C TYR A 6 23.81 3.31 -5.01
N ASN A 7 23.40 2.05 -4.79
CA ASN A 7 22.31 1.75 -3.85
C ASN A 7 22.71 1.87 -2.37
N ASP A 8 24.00 1.62 -2.05
CA ASP A 8 24.51 1.84 -0.70
C ASP A 8 24.51 3.33 -0.29
N TYR A 9 24.45 4.24 -1.27
CA TYR A 9 24.47 5.69 -1.02
C TYR A 9 23.11 6.29 -0.62
N ILE A 10 21.97 5.63 -0.84
CA ILE A 10 20.65 6.17 -0.43
C ILE A 10 20.46 6.02 1.07
N LEU A 11 20.81 4.87 1.63
CA LEU A 11 20.88 4.67 3.09
C LEU A 11 21.97 5.55 3.71
N LEU A 12 23.13 5.64 3.04
CA LEU A 12 24.22 6.54 3.44
C LEU A 12 23.83 8.02 3.24
N PHE A 13 23.04 8.38 2.22
CA PHE A 13 22.66 9.78 1.97
C PHE A 13 21.59 10.25 2.96
N ILE A 14 20.57 9.44 3.29
CA ILE A 14 19.69 9.73 4.43
C ILE A 14 20.50 9.68 5.73
N ALA A 15 21.41 8.71 5.91
CA ALA A 15 22.30 8.63 7.06
C ALA A 15 23.44 9.68 7.03
N GLU A 16 23.91 10.15 5.86
CA GLU A 16 24.91 11.22 5.76
C GLU A 16 24.32 12.62 5.86
N LEU A 17 23.11 12.85 5.40
CA LEU A 17 22.36 14.07 5.70
C LEU A 17 21.99 14.17 7.18
N THR A 18 21.86 13.01 7.87
CA THR A 18 21.58 12.93 9.30
C THR A 18 22.83 12.69 10.15
N ARG A 19 24.04 12.73 9.56
CA ARG A 19 25.31 12.67 10.31
C ARG A 19 25.44 13.85 11.26
N GLY A 20 24.72 13.78 12.38
CA GLY A 20 24.81 14.74 13.47
C GLY A 20 23.52 15.04 14.20
N GLU A 21 22.35 14.78 13.63
CA GLU A 21 21.07 15.03 14.29
C GLU A 21 20.13 13.83 14.16
N GLU A 22 19.93 13.12 15.26
CA GLU A 22 19.00 12.02 15.37
C GLU A 22 17.55 12.55 15.26
N PHE A 23 16.70 11.87 14.48
CA PHE A 23 15.26 12.09 14.49
C PHE A 23 14.53 10.86 15.04
N GLY A 24 13.35 11.06 15.53
CA GLY A 24 12.47 9.99 16.00
C GLY A 24 11.02 10.44 15.94
N TYR A 25 10.14 9.64 16.51
CA TYR A 25 8.70 9.91 16.49
C TYR A 25 8.19 10.40 17.84
N ASP A 26 9.04 10.41 18.88
CA ASP A 26 8.71 10.79 20.25
C ASP A 26 9.68 11.80 20.85
N GLY A 27 9.24 12.39 21.96
CA GLY A 27 10.09 13.24 22.80
C GLY A 27 10.61 14.47 22.07
N ASN A 28 11.85 14.85 22.39
CA ASN A 28 12.52 16.05 21.86
C ASN A 28 13.13 15.90 20.45
N ILE A 29 13.02 14.71 19.86
CA ILE A 29 13.43 14.40 18.49
C ILE A 29 12.22 14.06 17.61
N GLY A 30 11.00 14.21 18.14
CA GLY A 30 9.74 13.91 17.47
C GLY A 30 9.36 14.92 16.39
N PRO A 31 8.32 14.60 15.58
CA PRO A 31 7.91 15.37 14.40
C PRO A 31 7.63 16.84 14.65
N GLN A 32 7.17 17.20 15.83
CA GLN A 32 6.91 18.59 16.22
C GLN A 32 8.16 19.47 16.26
N TYR A 33 9.35 18.87 16.37
CA TYR A 33 10.64 19.58 16.41
C TYR A 33 11.44 19.46 15.11
N TRP A 34 11.00 18.63 14.15
CA TRP A 34 11.75 18.42 12.92
C TRP A 34 12.02 19.72 12.16
N GLY A 35 11.02 20.64 12.09
CA GLY A 35 11.16 21.92 11.41
C GLY A 35 12.23 22.86 12.01
N GLU A 36 12.63 22.67 13.27
CA GLU A 36 13.69 23.43 13.91
C GLU A 36 15.08 22.97 13.45
N ARG A 37 15.23 21.66 13.19
CA ARG A 37 16.49 21.02 12.81
C ARG A 37 16.63 20.87 11.30
N TYR A 38 15.54 20.56 10.64
CA TYR A 38 15.45 20.34 9.20
C TYR A 38 14.46 21.35 8.60
N ARG A 39 15.00 22.41 8.02
CA ARG A 39 14.18 23.57 7.55
C ARG A 39 13.08 23.17 6.55
N GLU A 40 13.35 22.18 5.71
CA GLU A 40 12.37 21.70 4.71
C GLU A 40 11.16 21.07 5.38
N CYS A 41 11.27 20.51 6.60
CA CYS A 41 10.12 19.97 7.35
C CYS A 41 9.12 21.05 7.80
N ALA A 42 9.46 22.33 7.72
CA ALA A 42 8.57 23.47 7.88
C ALA A 42 8.04 24.05 6.54
N GLY A 43 8.15 23.29 5.46
CA GLY A 43 7.67 23.64 4.12
C GLY A 43 6.16 23.80 4.01
N LYS A 44 5.68 24.17 2.83
CA LYS A 44 4.27 24.46 2.58
C LYS A 44 3.48 23.29 1.98
N HIS A 45 4.19 22.35 1.34
CA HIS A 45 3.59 21.21 0.63
C HIS A 45 4.02 19.89 1.27
N GLN A 46 3.95 19.84 2.59
CA GLN A 46 4.40 18.70 3.38
C GLN A 46 3.44 17.51 3.32
N SER A 47 3.98 16.31 3.52
CA SER A 47 3.27 15.04 3.68
C SER A 47 3.51 14.45 5.08
N PRO A 48 2.62 13.56 5.56
CA PRO A 48 1.38 13.09 4.95
C PRO A 48 0.22 14.09 5.07
N ILE A 49 -0.94 13.77 4.41
CA ILE A 49 -2.14 14.63 4.45
C ILE A 49 -3.39 13.85 4.87
N ASN A 50 -4.47 14.57 5.14
CA ASN A 50 -5.80 13.98 5.19
C ASN A 50 -6.52 14.22 3.85
N ILE A 51 -6.77 13.15 3.11
CA ILE A 51 -7.51 13.17 1.85
C ILE A 51 -9.00 13.27 2.17
N ASN A 52 -9.59 14.44 1.88
CA ASN A 52 -11.04 14.62 1.97
C ASN A 52 -11.66 14.29 0.61
N VAL A 53 -12.33 13.14 0.50
CA VAL A 53 -12.89 12.64 -0.77
C VAL A 53 -13.96 13.56 -1.38
N LEU A 54 -14.58 14.45 -0.58
CA LEU A 54 -15.52 15.45 -1.08
C LEU A 54 -14.83 16.62 -1.80
N ASN A 55 -13.53 16.81 -1.56
CA ASN A 55 -12.76 17.92 -2.09
C ASN A 55 -11.77 17.53 -3.21
N VAL A 56 -11.68 16.23 -3.52
CA VAL A 56 -10.79 15.76 -4.61
C VAL A 56 -11.36 16.12 -5.97
N LYS A 57 -10.47 16.32 -6.95
CA LYS A 57 -10.86 16.44 -8.35
C LYS A 57 -10.76 15.09 -9.03
N GLN A 58 -11.87 14.58 -9.52
CA GLN A 58 -11.88 13.35 -10.32
C GLN A 58 -11.21 13.61 -11.67
N VAL A 59 -10.36 12.66 -12.08
CA VAL A 59 -9.63 12.68 -13.35
C VAL A 59 -9.56 11.27 -13.92
N THR A 60 -9.37 11.19 -15.22
CA THR A 60 -8.98 9.93 -15.89
C THR A 60 -7.58 10.16 -16.43
N LEU A 61 -6.62 9.49 -15.81
CA LEU A 61 -5.21 9.54 -16.18
C LEU A 61 -4.87 8.34 -17.08
N PRO A 62 -3.75 8.39 -17.83
CA PRO A 62 -3.22 7.20 -18.50
C PRO A 62 -3.03 6.04 -17.52
N ASP A 63 -3.15 4.80 -17.99
CA ASP A 63 -2.89 3.63 -17.15
C ASP A 63 -1.47 3.66 -16.57
N LEU A 64 -1.34 3.23 -15.31
CA LEU A 64 -0.04 2.95 -14.72
C LEU A 64 0.53 1.68 -15.37
N VAL A 65 1.79 1.75 -15.76
CA VAL A 65 2.55 0.63 -16.30
C VAL A 65 3.58 0.22 -15.26
N LEU A 66 3.38 -0.95 -14.68
CA LEU A 66 4.27 -1.57 -13.70
C LEU A 66 5.16 -2.58 -14.42
N VAL A 67 6.45 -2.31 -14.51
CA VAL A 67 7.42 -3.16 -15.22
C VAL A 67 8.25 -3.94 -14.20
N GLY A 68 8.32 -5.26 -14.34
CA GLY A 68 9.09 -6.12 -13.43
C GLY A 68 8.43 -6.36 -12.06
N PHE A 69 7.15 -6.03 -11.90
CA PHE A 69 6.44 -6.27 -10.64
C PHE A 69 5.99 -7.71 -10.45
N ASP A 70 5.79 -8.44 -11.54
CA ASP A 70 5.47 -9.86 -11.60
C ASP A 70 6.70 -10.76 -11.68
N ASP A 71 7.90 -10.18 -11.83
CA ASP A 71 9.15 -10.92 -11.83
C ASP A 71 9.40 -11.60 -10.48
N SER A 72 10.07 -12.75 -10.55
CA SER A 72 10.58 -13.46 -9.38
C SER A 72 11.96 -12.91 -9.05
N ILE A 73 12.04 -12.12 -7.99
CA ILE A 73 13.24 -11.36 -7.63
C ILE A 73 13.99 -12.09 -6.52
N ASP A 74 15.24 -12.39 -6.75
CA ASP A 74 16.20 -12.88 -5.77
C ASP A 74 16.98 -11.71 -5.15
N ASP A 75 17.73 -11.97 -4.07
CA ASP A 75 18.59 -11.00 -3.39
C ASP A 75 17.83 -9.77 -2.86
N VAL A 76 16.71 -10.07 -2.21
CA VAL A 76 15.87 -9.08 -1.54
C VAL A 76 16.30 -8.97 -0.08
N HIS A 77 16.73 -7.79 0.32
CA HIS A 77 17.20 -7.49 1.66
C HIS A 77 16.11 -6.86 2.50
N VAL A 78 15.89 -7.42 3.69
CA VAL A 78 15.02 -6.86 4.73
C VAL A 78 15.91 -6.30 5.83
N THR A 79 15.78 -5.02 6.13
CA THR A 79 16.65 -4.30 7.08
C THR A 79 15.80 -3.51 8.08
N ASN A 80 16.08 -3.66 9.36
CA ASN A 80 15.65 -2.72 10.38
C ASN A 80 16.67 -1.56 10.44
N ASN A 81 16.30 -0.38 9.98
CA ASN A 81 17.19 0.79 9.97
C ASN A 81 17.11 1.63 11.27
N GLY A 82 16.41 1.14 12.30
CA GLY A 82 16.20 1.84 13.57
C GLY A 82 14.95 2.74 13.60
N HIS A 83 14.30 2.97 12.43
CA HIS A 83 13.09 3.78 12.31
C HIS A 83 11.93 3.02 11.67
N THR A 84 12.24 2.08 10.79
CA THR A 84 11.27 1.25 10.06
C THR A 84 11.93 -0.04 9.58
N VAL A 85 11.13 -0.92 8.99
CA VAL A 85 11.60 -2.04 8.17
C VAL A 85 11.70 -1.58 6.72
N LEU A 86 12.88 -1.74 6.16
CA LEU A 86 13.23 -1.39 4.79
C LEU A 86 13.39 -2.67 3.97
N ILE A 87 12.85 -2.70 2.76
CA ILE A 87 13.05 -3.79 1.80
C ILE A 87 13.68 -3.21 0.53
N GLU A 88 14.80 -3.78 0.13
CA GLU A 88 15.59 -3.39 -1.03
C GLU A 88 15.88 -4.57 -1.93
N VAL A 89 15.94 -4.31 -3.22
CA VAL A 89 16.41 -5.25 -4.25
C VAL A 89 17.83 -4.87 -4.63
N LYS A 90 18.76 -5.82 -4.56
CA LYS A 90 20.17 -5.55 -4.88
C LYS A 90 20.54 -5.89 -6.32
N ASN A 91 19.78 -6.78 -6.96
CA ASN A 91 20.02 -7.22 -8.34
C ASN A 91 19.27 -6.36 -9.35
N GLU A 92 19.89 -6.09 -10.49
CA GLU A 92 19.27 -5.50 -11.67
C GLU A 92 18.58 -6.60 -12.56
N PRO A 93 17.54 -6.28 -13.33
CA PRO A 93 16.92 -4.95 -13.42
C PRO A 93 15.97 -4.64 -12.26
N HIS A 94 15.96 -3.40 -11.80
CA HIS A 94 14.98 -2.95 -10.79
C HIS A 94 13.59 -2.76 -11.42
N PRO A 95 12.51 -3.03 -10.65
CA PRO A 95 11.14 -2.70 -11.05
C PRO A 95 10.98 -1.21 -11.37
N ARG A 96 10.04 -0.89 -12.26
CA ARG A 96 9.80 0.48 -12.74
C ARG A 96 8.30 0.80 -12.77
N VAL A 97 7.99 2.08 -12.63
CA VAL A 97 6.64 2.60 -12.81
C VAL A 97 6.64 3.80 -13.74
N ARG A 98 5.60 3.90 -14.59
CA ARG A 98 5.34 5.05 -15.46
C ARG A 98 3.84 5.18 -15.73
N GLY A 99 3.44 6.26 -16.38
CA GLY A 99 2.02 6.53 -16.67
C GLY A 99 1.33 7.21 -15.49
N GLY A 100 0.01 7.19 -15.45
CA GLY A 100 -0.72 7.95 -14.44
C GLY A 100 -0.37 9.44 -14.49
N PRO A 101 -0.04 10.07 -13.35
CA PRO A 101 0.40 11.46 -13.28
C PRO A 101 1.91 11.63 -13.55
N LEU A 102 2.65 10.56 -13.84
CA LEU A 102 4.10 10.56 -13.90
C LEU A 102 4.63 10.99 -15.27
N GLU A 103 5.59 11.89 -15.27
CA GLU A 103 6.28 12.35 -16.48
C GLU A 103 7.59 11.57 -16.66
N GLY A 104 7.50 10.39 -17.31
CA GLY A 104 8.62 9.51 -17.60
C GLY A 104 8.67 8.26 -16.71
N ASP A 105 9.79 7.56 -16.78
CA ASP A 105 10.01 6.31 -16.04
C ASP A 105 10.63 6.61 -14.67
N TYR A 106 10.19 5.86 -13.66
CA TYR A 106 10.72 5.89 -12.30
C TYR A 106 11.19 4.49 -11.90
N ILE A 107 12.38 4.40 -11.36
CA ILE A 107 13.07 3.16 -10.97
C ILE A 107 12.86 2.91 -9.49
N PHE A 108 12.53 1.67 -9.11
CA PHE A 108 12.41 1.28 -7.71
C PHE A 108 13.70 1.52 -6.94
N SER A 109 13.56 2.12 -5.78
CA SER A 109 14.64 2.40 -4.84
C SER A 109 14.58 1.49 -3.63
N GLN A 110 13.45 1.55 -2.92
CA GLN A 110 13.19 0.79 -1.70
C GLN A 110 11.70 0.82 -1.37
N MET A 111 11.27 -0.05 -0.46
CA MET A 111 9.97 0.08 0.20
C MET A 111 10.11 -0.05 1.71
N HIS A 112 9.21 0.62 2.45
CA HIS A 112 9.21 0.62 3.90
C HIS A 112 7.78 0.74 4.46
N PHE A 113 7.65 0.57 5.78
CA PHE A 113 6.36 0.42 6.44
C PHE A 113 6.20 1.41 7.59
N HIS A 114 4.98 1.90 7.74
CA HIS A 114 4.54 2.69 8.89
C HIS A 114 3.45 1.94 9.63
N TRP A 115 3.51 1.93 10.97
CA TRP A 115 2.55 1.23 11.82
C TRP A 115 2.30 1.96 13.13
N GLY A 116 1.25 1.54 13.85
CA GLY A 116 0.91 1.99 15.18
C GLY A 116 0.90 0.84 16.19
N ASP A 117 0.72 1.15 17.47
CA ASP A 117 0.71 0.19 18.56
C ASP A 117 -0.56 -0.67 18.62
N ASN A 118 -1.57 -0.37 17.79
CA ASN A 118 -2.83 -1.11 17.71
C ASN A 118 -3.43 -1.07 16.30
N ASP A 119 -4.55 -1.77 16.11
CA ASP A 119 -5.17 -1.97 14.80
C ASP A 119 -6.04 -0.80 14.31
N THR A 120 -6.11 0.30 15.05
CA THR A 120 -6.98 1.44 14.70
C THR A 120 -6.25 2.59 14.04
N PHE A 121 -4.93 2.66 14.17
CA PHE A 121 -4.10 3.69 13.55
C PHE A 121 -2.66 3.18 13.31
N GLY A 122 -1.95 3.84 12.43
CA GLY A 122 -0.58 3.48 12.03
C GLY A 122 -0.21 4.04 10.66
N SER A 123 -1.23 4.36 9.83
CA SER A 123 -1.00 5.00 8.54
C SER A 123 -0.55 6.45 8.71
N GLU A 124 0.23 6.93 7.76
CA GLU A 124 0.65 8.32 7.64
C GLU A 124 -0.45 9.16 7.01
N ASP A 125 -0.85 8.84 5.77
CA ASP A 125 -2.00 9.47 5.14
C ASP A 125 -3.32 8.99 5.76
N LYS A 126 -4.35 9.83 5.65
CA LYS A 126 -5.70 9.54 6.13
C LYS A 126 -6.70 9.77 5.00
N ILE A 127 -7.76 8.96 4.98
CA ILE A 127 -8.91 9.18 4.09
C ILE A 127 -10.12 9.56 4.95
N ASN A 128 -10.66 10.75 4.75
CA ASN A 128 -11.79 11.28 5.55
C ASN A 128 -11.54 11.19 7.07
N HIS A 129 -10.34 11.54 7.50
CA HIS A 129 -9.86 11.43 8.90
C HIS A 129 -9.75 10.00 9.43
N ARG A 130 -10.02 8.98 8.64
CA ARG A 130 -9.80 7.59 9.00
C ARG A 130 -8.31 7.28 8.87
N SER A 131 -7.72 6.72 9.92
CA SER A 131 -6.41 6.10 9.91
C SER A 131 -6.55 4.59 9.67
N PHE A 132 -5.48 3.96 9.22
CA PHE A 132 -5.38 2.53 8.98
C PHE A 132 -4.31 1.93 9.91
N PRO A 133 -4.31 0.61 10.16
CA PRO A 133 -3.33 -0.05 11.04
C PRO A 133 -1.87 0.14 10.60
N MET A 134 -1.65 0.17 9.29
CA MET A 134 -0.33 0.30 8.67
C MET A 134 -0.45 0.99 7.31
N GLU A 135 0.72 1.42 6.80
CA GLU A 135 0.88 1.93 5.44
C GLU A 135 2.21 1.46 4.86
N LEU A 136 2.19 1.03 3.59
CA LEU A 136 3.37 0.68 2.81
C LEU A 136 3.72 1.83 1.88
N HIS A 137 4.97 2.24 1.85
CA HIS A 137 5.52 3.17 0.88
C HIS A 137 6.52 2.46 -0.04
N MET A 138 6.25 2.42 -1.32
CA MET A 138 7.19 1.98 -2.35
C MET A 138 7.77 3.21 -3.03
N VAL A 139 9.05 3.46 -2.83
CA VAL A 139 9.74 4.68 -3.29
C VAL A 139 10.47 4.41 -4.59
N PHE A 140 10.28 5.30 -5.56
CA PHE A 140 10.94 5.26 -6.87
C PHE A 140 11.57 6.62 -7.17
N PHE A 141 12.70 6.62 -7.86
CA PHE A 141 13.33 7.85 -8.35
C PHE A 141 13.21 7.98 -9.88
N LYS A 142 13.06 9.20 -10.37
CA LYS A 142 12.94 9.47 -11.80
C LYS A 142 14.21 9.09 -12.54
N GLU A 143 14.11 8.18 -13.51
CA GLU A 143 15.26 7.63 -14.26
C GLU A 143 16.12 8.71 -14.93
N ALA A 144 15.47 9.78 -15.40
CA ALA A 144 16.16 10.90 -16.05
C ALA A 144 17.24 11.55 -15.17
N TYR A 145 17.13 11.42 -13.84
CA TYR A 145 18.11 11.95 -12.87
C TYR A 145 19.18 10.94 -12.49
N GLN A 146 19.16 9.73 -13.03
CA GLN A 146 20.19 8.68 -12.95
C GLN A 146 20.46 8.13 -11.53
N SER A 147 20.07 8.82 -10.47
CA SER A 147 20.20 8.33 -9.10
C SER A 147 19.16 9.02 -8.19
N ALA A 148 18.79 8.37 -7.10
CA ALA A 148 17.91 8.98 -6.10
C ALA A 148 18.55 10.19 -5.42
N VAL A 149 19.88 10.20 -5.23
CA VAL A 149 20.63 11.34 -4.68
C VAL A 149 20.50 12.58 -5.55
N GLU A 150 20.49 12.44 -6.87
CA GLU A 150 20.24 13.56 -7.77
C GLU A 150 18.75 13.90 -7.85
N ALA A 151 17.89 12.88 -7.88
CA ALA A 151 16.45 13.04 -7.99
C ALA A 151 15.84 13.89 -6.85
N VAL A 152 16.31 13.75 -5.61
CA VAL A 152 15.83 14.54 -4.46
C VAL A 152 16.08 16.04 -4.56
N LYS A 153 16.83 16.50 -5.57
CA LYS A 153 17.05 17.92 -5.84
C LYS A 153 16.00 18.52 -6.79
N HIS A 154 15.09 17.71 -7.31
CA HIS A 154 14.10 18.08 -8.31
C HIS A 154 12.69 17.85 -7.78
N SER A 155 11.77 18.78 -8.04
CA SER A 155 10.39 18.78 -7.51
C SER A 155 9.51 17.61 -7.98
N ASP A 156 9.96 16.84 -8.97
CA ASP A 156 9.35 15.63 -9.50
C ASP A 156 10.31 14.43 -9.44
N GLY A 157 11.31 14.52 -8.59
CA GLY A 157 12.40 13.56 -8.54
C GLY A 157 11.99 12.19 -8.01
N LEU A 158 11.02 12.13 -7.11
CA LEU A 158 10.53 10.91 -6.51
C LEU A 158 9.05 10.69 -6.78
N THR A 159 8.66 9.44 -6.84
CA THR A 159 7.26 9.03 -6.68
C THR A 159 7.16 7.97 -5.60
N VAL A 160 6.08 8.01 -4.84
CA VAL A 160 5.76 7.00 -3.83
C VAL A 160 4.40 6.39 -4.18
N LEU A 161 4.37 5.07 -4.26
CA LEU A 161 3.14 4.29 -4.28
C LEU A 161 2.82 3.92 -2.84
N ALA A 162 1.72 4.46 -2.30
CA ALA A 162 1.30 4.25 -0.92
C ALA A 162 0.09 3.32 -0.87
N PHE A 163 0.14 2.33 0.04
CA PHE A 163 -0.91 1.34 0.21
C PHE A 163 -1.29 1.23 1.68
N PHE A 164 -2.58 1.42 1.95
CA PHE A 164 -3.15 1.23 3.28
C PHE A 164 -3.36 -0.25 3.59
N TYR A 165 -3.39 -0.60 4.87
CA TYR A 165 -3.73 -1.94 5.31
C TYR A 165 -5.07 -1.98 6.04
N GLU A 166 -5.78 -3.09 5.90
CA GLU A 166 -6.97 -3.42 6.68
C GLU A 166 -6.85 -4.82 7.28
N LEU A 167 -7.53 -5.02 8.41
CA LEU A 167 -7.61 -6.35 9.02
C LEU A 167 -8.47 -7.29 8.20
N ASP A 168 -8.00 -8.53 8.09
CA ASP A 168 -8.75 -9.67 7.56
C ASP A 168 -8.63 -10.86 8.53
N ARG A 169 -9.51 -11.84 8.37
CA ARG A 169 -9.45 -13.12 9.09
C ARG A 169 -8.53 -14.13 8.41
N HIS A 170 -8.23 -13.90 7.14
CA HIS A 170 -7.42 -14.79 6.32
C HIS A 170 -6.02 -14.21 6.17
N GLN A 171 -5.05 -15.07 6.43
CA GLN A 171 -3.65 -14.76 6.23
C GLN A 171 -3.37 -14.43 4.76
N HIS A 172 -2.54 -13.44 4.51
CA HIS A 172 -2.07 -13.09 3.19
C HIS A 172 -0.77 -13.86 2.89
N PRO A 173 -0.79 -14.89 2.04
CA PRO A 173 0.36 -15.82 1.92
C PRO A 173 1.65 -15.13 1.45
N ALA A 174 1.56 -14.12 0.58
CA ALA A 174 2.75 -13.41 0.10
C ALA A 174 3.45 -12.56 1.19
N TYR A 175 2.80 -12.34 2.34
CA TYR A 175 3.40 -11.66 3.49
C TYR A 175 4.11 -12.63 4.46
N ASP A 176 3.98 -13.95 4.29
CA ASP A 176 4.61 -14.91 5.18
C ASP A 176 6.13 -14.85 5.13
N ASP A 177 6.71 -14.62 3.96
CA ASP A 177 8.16 -14.46 3.79
C ASP A 177 8.65 -13.16 4.44
N ILE A 178 7.88 -12.07 4.32
CA ILE A 178 8.19 -10.80 4.99
C ILE A 178 8.15 -10.99 6.50
N THR A 179 7.04 -11.49 7.05
CA THR A 179 6.88 -11.66 8.51
C THR A 179 7.90 -12.65 9.10
N SER A 180 8.29 -13.68 8.34
CA SER A 180 9.36 -14.60 8.72
C SER A 180 10.74 -13.90 8.76
N ALA A 181 11.00 -12.99 7.83
CA ALA A 181 12.23 -12.21 7.82
C ALA A 181 12.30 -11.22 8.99
N LEU A 182 11.14 -10.62 9.42
CA LEU A 182 11.09 -9.67 10.54
C LEU A 182 11.66 -10.24 11.83
N VAL A 183 11.48 -11.54 12.09
CA VAL A 183 12.04 -12.22 13.28
C VAL A 183 13.57 -12.09 13.37
N ASN A 184 14.25 -12.02 12.22
CA ASN A 184 15.71 -11.93 12.13
C ASN A 184 16.23 -10.49 12.15
N VAL A 185 15.34 -9.50 12.05
CA VAL A 185 15.68 -8.06 12.03
C VAL A 185 14.98 -7.28 13.14
N THR A 186 14.57 -7.95 14.22
CA THR A 186 13.94 -7.33 15.38
C THR A 186 14.81 -6.24 15.99
N GLU A 187 16.13 -6.46 16.10
CA GLU A 187 17.06 -5.49 16.66
C GLU A 187 17.49 -4.44 15.61
N PRO A 188 17.73 -3.17 16.02
CA PRO A 188 18.07 -2.11 15.08
C PRO A 188 19.39 -2.40 14.36
N TYR A 189 19.46 -1.92 13.11
CA TYR A 189 20.62 -2.02 12.22
C TYR A 189 21.01 -3.47 11.86
N THR A 190 20.03 -4.37 11.89
CA THR A 190 20.18 -5.75 11.41
C THR A 190 19.54 -5.92 10.04
N SER A 191 20.10 -6.82 9.24
CA SER A 191 19.64 -7.11 7.88
C SER A 191 19.66 -8.61 7.60
N VAL A 192 18.71 -9.09 6.80
CA VAL A 192 18.63 -10.47 6.33
C VAL A 192 18.22 -10.49 4.86
N VAL A 193 18.71 -11.48 4.11
CA VAL A 193 18.23 -11.76 2.77
C VAL A 193 17.00 -12.66 2.85
N MET A 194 15.96 -12.37 2.10
CA MET A 194 14.76 -13.21 2.04
C MET A 194 15.10 -14.62 1.56
N SER A 195 14.47 -15.62 2.15
CA SER A 195 14.78 -17.03 1.87
C SER A 195 14.19 -17.54 0.56
N HIS A 196 13.17 -16.87 0.04
CA HIS A 196 12.48 -17.24 -1.19
C HIS A 196 12.43 -16.04 -2.16
N PRO A 197 12.34 -16.30 -3.47
CA PRO A 197 12.14 -15.26 -4.46
C PRO A 197 10.87 -14.44 -4.16
N PHE A 198 10.97 -13.14 -4.36
CA PHE A 198 9.93 -12.17 -4.03
C PHE A 198 9.31 -11.58 -5.29
N SER A 199 8.01 -11.31 -5.27
CA SER A 199 7.33 -10.60 -6.33
C SER A 199 6.52 -9.44 -5.74
N PHE A 200 6.73 -8.23 -6.27
CA PHE A 200 6.01 -7.05 -5.82
C PHE A 200 4.50 -7.18 -6.07
N LEU A 201 4.11 -7.73 -7.22
CA LEU A 201 2.69 -7.85 -7.57
C LEU A 201 1.92 -8.72 -6.57
N ASN A 202 2.58 -9.73 -5.98
CA ASN A 202 1.93 -10.65 -5.05
C ASN A 202 1.56 -10.01 -3.70
N ILE A 203 2.19 -8.92 -3.30
CA ILE A 203 1.90 -8.22 -2.04
C ILE A 203 0.93 -7.05 -2.20
N LEU A 204 0.58 -6.69 -3.44
CA LEU A 204 -0.26 -5.53 -3.76
C LEU A 204 -1.74 -5.91 -3.88
N PRO A 205 -2.66 -4.95 -3.72
CA PRO A 205 -4.08 -5.19 -3.94
C PRO A 205 -4.36 -5.40 -5.43
N TYR A 206 -5.51 -6.00 -5.73
CA TYR A 206 -5.90 -6.29 -7.12
C TYR A 206 -6.19 -5.01 -7.94
N ASP A 207 -6.82 -4.02 -7.32
CA ASP A 207 -7.17 -2.77 -8.01
C ASP A 207 -6.08 -1.71 -7.84
N LEU A 208 -5.33 -1.52 -8.91
CA LEU A 208 -4.29 -0.48 -9.01
C LEU A 208 -4.70 0.67 -9.92
N LYS A 209 -5.98 0.78 -10.28
CA LYS A 209 -6.49 1.85 -11.14
C LYS A 209 -7.02 3.03 -10.36
N ARG A 210 -7.58 2.78 -9.16
CA ARG A 210 -8.16 3.81 -8.31
C ARG A 210 -7.17 4.27 -7.26
N TYR A 211 -6.73 5.51 -7.37
CA TYR A 211 -5.79 6.12 -6.44
C TYR A 211 -5.98 7.63 -6.37
N PHE A 212 -5.60 8.20 -5.25
CA PHE A 212 -5.44 9.64 -5.08
C PHE A 212 -4.01 10.02 -5.47
N THR A 213 -3.84 11.25 -6.00
CA THR A 213 -2.50 11.74 -6.33
C THR A 213 -2.36 13.22 -6.00
N TYR A 214 -1.22 13.58 -5.43
CA TYR A 214 -0.88 14.94 -5.07
C TYR A 214 0.63 15.13 -5.05
N LYS A 215 1.08 16.39 -5.10
CA LYS A 215 2.49 16.74 -4.90
C LYS A 215 2.74 17.02 -3.42
N GLY A 216 3.77 16.39 -2.87
CA GLY A 216 4.10 16.48 -1.46
C GLY A 216 5.57 16.30 -1.18
N SER A 217 5.87 15.86 0.04
CA SER A 217 7.24 15.73 0.55
C SER A 217 7.56 14.30 0.97
N LEU A 218 8.82 14.05 1.28
CA LEU A 218 9.21 12.96 2.16
C LEU A 218 8.52 13.15 3.52
N THR A 219 8.12 12.06 4.16
CA THR A 219 7.47 12.06 5.48
C THR A 219 8.45 11.94 6.64
N THR A 220 9.74 11.81 6.32
CA THR A 220 10.84 11.82 7.30
C THR A 220 11.83 12.93 6.95
N PRO A 221 12.63 13.44 7.90
CA PRO A 221 13.69 14.37 7.61
C PRO A 221 14.58 13.88 6.44
N PRO A 222 14.94 14.78 5.51
CA PRO A 222 14.83 16.25 5.57
C PRO A 222 13.46 16.80 5.12
N CYS A 223 12.46 15.98 4.80
CA CYS A 223 11.11 16.37 4.37
C CYS A 223 11.06 17.15 3.04
N SER A 224 11.94 16.85 2.11
CA SER A 224 12.05 17.53 0.81
C SER A 224 10.77 17.41 0.00
N GLU A 225 10.28 18.53 -0.56
CA GLU A 225 9.03 18.62 -1.33
C GLU A 225 9.24 18.20 -2.79
N VAL A 226 9.56 16.92 -3.00
CA VAL A 226 10.02 16.33 -4.26
C VAL A 226 9.23 15.11 -4.70
N VAL A 227 8.10 14.82 -4.02
CA VAL A 227 7.36 13.56 -4.17
C VAL A 227 6.05 13.77 -4.92
N VAL A 228 5.83 12.94 -5.94
CA VAL A 228 4.51 12.69 -6.53
C VAL A 228 3.92 11.47 -5.84
N TRP A 229 2.88 11.66 -5.03
CA TRP A 229 2.18 10.62 -4.28
C TRP A 229 1.09 9.95 -5.10
N LEU A 230 0.99 8.63 -4.99
CA LEU A 230 -0.09 7.81 -5.51
C LEU A 230 -0.60 6.92 -4.37
N ASP A 231 -1.70 7.34 -3.72
CA ASP A 231 -2.29 6.66 -2.56
C ASP A 231 -3.44 5.78 -3.06
N PHE A 232 -3.24 4.46 -3.06
CA PHE A 232 -4.20 3.51 -3.61
C PHE A 232 -5.39 3.32 -2.69
N GLU A 233 -6.60 3.37 -3.29
CA GLU A 233 -7.85 3.30 -2.54
C GLU A 233 -8.10 1.90 -1.96
N GLN A 234 -7.76 0.84 -2.73
CA GLN A 234 -7.95 -0.53 -2.27
C GLN A 234 -6.86 -0.92 -1.27
N PRO A 235 -7.23 -1.26 -0.01
CA PRO A 235 -6.25 -1.65 0.98
C PRO A 235 -5.73 -3.07 0.75
N ILE A 236 -4.51 -3.31 1.22
CA ILE A 236 -3.94 -4.64 1.43
C ILE A 236 -4.55 -5.23 2.70
N ARG A 237 -4.90 -6.52 2.67
CA ARG A 237 -5.55 -7.17 3.80
C ARG A 237 -4.61 -8.16 4.49
N LEU A 238 -4.38 -7.94 5.78
CA LEU A 238 -3.55 -8.79 6.63
C LEU A 238 -4.31 -9.23 7.89
N THR A 239 -3.89 -10.34 8.49
CA THR A 239 -4.38 -10.70 9.82
C THR A 239 -3.73 -9.83 10.89
N HIS A 240 -4.33 -9.83 12.08
CA HIS A 240 -3.75 -9.17 13.25
C HIS A 240 -2.32 -9.65 13.52
N GLU A 241 -2.08 -10.96 13.43
CA GLU A 241 -0.78 -11.57 13.69
C GLU A 241 0.30 -11.12 12.68
N GLN A 242 -0.09 -10.96 11.40
CA GLN A 242 0.85 -10.45 10.38
C GLN A 242 1.21 -8.99 10.63
N ILE A 243 0.27 -8.16 11.08
CA ILE A 243 0.53 -6.77 11.47
C ILE A 243 1.35 -6.73 12.77
N GLU A 244 1.03 -7.57 13.76
CA GLU A 244 1.73 -7.61 15.05
C GLU A 244 3.22 -7.94 14.89
N ALA A 245 3.60 -8.72 13.86
CA ALA A 245 4.99 -9.01 13.56
C ALA A 245 5.84 -7.73 13.33
N PHE A 246 5.28 -6.69 12.72
CA PHE A 246 5.96 -5.41 12.54
C PHE A 246 6.12 -4.65 13.87
N ARG A 247 5.19 -4.80 14.81
CA ARG A 247 5.24 -4.16 16.12
C ARG A 247 6.30 -4.74 17.04
N GLU A 248 6.89 -5.89 16.71
CA GLU A 248 8.02 -6.46 17.44
C GLU A 248 9.36 -5.80 17.11
N ILE A 249 9.41 -4.97 16.06
CA ILE A 249 10.62 -4.27 15.61
C ILE A 249 11.05 -3.21 16.64
N ARG A 250 12.36 -3.07 16.83
CA ARG A 250 12.98 -2.20 17.82
C ARG A 250 13.85 -1.11 17.20
N SER A 251 13.89 0.01 17.84
CA SER A 251 14.91 1.05 17.67
C SER A 251 15.97 0.93 18.76
N SER A 252 16.97 1.81 18.73
CA SER A 252 17.94 1.97 19.83
C SER A 252 17.31 2.40 21.16
N HIS A 253 16.07 2.89 21.13
CA HIS A 253 15.32 3.35 22.33
C HIS A 253 14.28 2.33 22.82
N GLY A 254 14.17 1.17 22.19
CA GLY A 254 13.21 0.14 22.54
C GLY A 254 12.27 -0.20 21.38
N LYS A 255 11.15 -0.82 21.69
CA LYS A 255 10.14 -1.25 20.69
C LYS A 255 9.57 -0.03 19.97
N ILE A 256 9.48 -0.11 18.64
CA ILE A 256 8.84 0.95 17.83
C ILE A 256 7.33 0.78 17.92
N THR A 257 6.70 1.55 18.79
CA THR A 257 5.24 1.50 18.99
C THR A 257 4.48 2.25 17.89
N HIS A 258 5.12 3.24 17.28
CA HIS A 258 4.62 3.94 16.10
C HIS A 258 5.78 4.63 15.37
N ASN A 259 5.64 4.76 14.05
CA ASN A 259 6.63 5.40 13.19
C ASN A 259 5.98 6.17 12.04
N PHE A 260 4.92 6.92 12.32
CA PHE A 260 4.24 7.76 11.36
C PHE A 260 4.30 9.24 11.78
N ARG A 261 4.47 10.11 10.79
CA ARG A 261 4.39 11.57 10.97
C ARG A 261 2.91 11.99 11.08
N PRO A 262 2.55 12.95 11.95
CA PRO A 262 1.21 13.55 11.92
C PRO A 262 0.89 14.22 10.58
N ILE A 263 -0.41 14.22 10.20
CA ILE A 263 -0.89 14.89 8.98
C ILE A 263 -0.48 16.37 8.96
N GLN A 264 -0.15 16.85 7.76
CA GLN A 264 0.27 18.21 7.48
C GLN A 264 -0.84 18.98 6.76
N PRO A 265 -0.85 20.31 6.83
CA PRO A 265 -1.85 21.12 6.14
C PRO A 265 -1.83 20.88 4.63
N ILE A 266 -3.01 20.70 4.02
CA ILE A 266 -3.13 20.55 2.56
C ILE A 266 -2.69 21.83 1.83
N GLY A 267 -2.88 23.01 2.45
CA GLY A 267 -2.55 24.28 1.85
C GLY A 267 -3.38 24.57 0.59
N ASP A 268 -2.72 25.07 -0.44
CA ASP A 268 -3.30 25.38 -1.75
C ASP A 268 -3.27 24.19 -2.74
N ARG A 269 -2.84 23.01 -2.28
CA ARG A 269 -2.73 21.81 -3.12
C ARG A 269 -4.10 21.25 -3.47
N VAL A 270 -4.16 20.67 -4.67
CA VAL A 270 -5.29 19.90 -5.15
C VAL A 270 -4.92 18.43 -5.12
N VAL A 271 -5.78 17.63 -4.50
CA VAL A 271 -5.72 16.17 -4.61
C VAL A 271 -6.58 15.76 -5.80
N PHE A 272 -6.01 14.97 -6.70
CA PHE A 272 -6.75 14.36 -7.80
C PHE A 272 -7.08 12.91 -7.43
N TYR A 273 -8.24 12.45 -7.89
CA TYR A 273 -8.65 11.07 -7.75
C TYR A 273 -8.79 10.44 -9.13
N ASN A 274 -7.95 9.47 -9.43
CA ASN A 274 -8.02 8.71 -10.68
C ASN A 274 -9.14 7.68 -10.59
N ILE A 275 -10.10 7.76 -11.53
CA ILE A 275 -11.25 6.87 -11.60
C ILE A 275 -11.07 5.85 -12.72
N ASP A 276 -11.46 4.59 -12.49
CA ASP A 276 -11.65 3.62 -13.57
C ASP A 276 -13.00 3.86 -14.24
N THR A 277 -12.99 4.53 -15.40
CA THR A 277 -14.22 4.83 -16.14
C THR A 277 -14.98 3.56 -16.58
N ASN A 278 -14.28 2.45 -16.81
CA ASN A 278 -14.92 1.18 -17.18
C ASN A 278 -15.75 0.59 -16.03
N TYR A 279 -15.34 0.82 -14.79
CA TYR A 279 -16.06 0.38 -13.60
C TYR A 279 -17.42 1.09 -13.47
N TYR A 280 -17.47 2.39 -13.74
CA TYR A 280 -18.71 3.18 -13.65
C TYR A 280 -19.69 2.87 -14.78
N VAL A 281 -19.22 2.62 -16.00
CA VAL A 281 -20.07 2.21 -17.14
C VAL A 281 -20.75 0.88 -16.83
N TYR A 282 -20.02 -0.11 -16.35
CA TYR A 282 -20.56 -1.43 -16.02
C TYR A 282 -21.61 -1.38 -14.91
N ASN A 283 -21.41 -0.62 -13.85
CA ASN A 283 -22.36 -0.49 -12.76
C ASN A 283 -23.61 0.32 -13.12
N ASN A 284 -23.49 1.32 -14.00
CA ASN A 284 -24.64 2.07 -14.50
C ASN A 284 -25.52 1.22 -15.42
N GLU A 285 -24.94 0.36 -16.28
CA GLU A 285 -25.69 -0.56 -17.12
C GLU A 285 -26.46 -1.60 -16.29
N ILE A 286 -25.90 -2.11 -15.20
CA ILE A 286 -26.59 -3.03 -14.28
C ILE A 286 -27.71 -2.31 -13.49
N GLY A 287 -27.51 -1.05 -13.12
CA GLY A 287 -28.52 -0.26 -12.39
C GLY A 287 -29.74 0.10 -13.23
N GLU A 288 -29.59 0.24 -14.55
CA GLU A 288 -30.72 0.51 -15.46
C GLU A 288 -31.60 -0.73 -15.79
N GLU A 289 -31.05 -1.93 -15.68
CA GLU A 289 -31.83 -3.17 -15.88
C GLU A 289 -32.74 -3.54 -14.69
N GLU A 290 -32.48 -3.05 -13.47
CA GLU A 290 -33.33 -3.33 -12.29
C GLU A 290 -34.59 -2.45 -12.17
N GLU A 291 -34.70 -1.32 -12.89
CA GLU A 291 -35.85 -0.41 -12.80
C GLU A 291 -37.02 -0.70 -13.80
N THR A 292 -36.93 -1.72 -14.68
CA THR A 292 -37.97 -1.96 -15.71
C THR A 292 -38.90 -3.12 -15.45
N THR A 293 -39.01 -3.62 -14.23
CA THR A 293 -40.00 -4.68 -13.91
C THR A 293 -40.88 -4.35 -12.70
N THR A 294 -41.78 -3.38 -12.81
CA THR A 294 -43.05 -3.42 -12.07
C THR A 294 -44.05 -2.38 -12.61
N ALA A 295 -44.95 -2.75 -13.45
CA ALA A 295 -46.36 -2.30 -13.45
C ALA A 295 -47.17 -3.01 -14.54
N HIS A 296 -47.85 -4.06 -14.19
CA HIS A 296 -49.00 -4.49 -14.96
C HIS A 296 -50.24 -4.40 -14.08
N PRO A 297 -51.31 -3.71 -14.55
CA PRO A 297 -52.54 -3.52 -13.77
C PRO A 297 -53.43 -4.75 -13.79
N LEU A 298 -53.95 -5.05 -12.62
CA LEU A 298 -55.00 -6.05 -12.36
C LEU A 298 -56.20 -5.92 -13.28
N ARG A 299 -56.46 -6.91 -14.08
CA ARG A 299 -57.76 -7.10 -14.74
C ARG A 299 -58.50 -8.33 -14.12
N ARG A 300 -59.50 -8.03 -13.27
CA ARG A 300 -60.46 -9.00 -12.74
C ARG A 300 -61.19 -9.68 -13.89
N LYS A 301 -61.17 -11.02 -13.95
CA LYS A 301 -62.23 -11.83 -14.54
C LYS A 301 -62.64 -12.97 -13.60
N LYS A 302 -63.94 -13.00 -13.28
CA LYS A 302 -64.65 -14.06 -12.57
C LYS A 302 -64.75 -15.33 -13.41
N GLY A 303 -64.60 -16.49 -12.73
CA GLY A 303 -65.47 -17.61 -13.15
C GLY A 303 -64.85 -18.99 -13.26
N ARG A 304 -65.17 -19.79 -12.28
CA ARG A 304 -65.57 -21.24 -12.28
C ARG A 304 -64.50 -22.31 -12.09
N ASN A 305 -64.81 -23.02 -11.04
CA ASN A 305 -64.37 -24.33 -10.53
C ASN A 305 -64.01 -25.38 -11.59
N ASN A 306 -62.94 -26.15 -11.33
CA ASN A 306 -63.07 -27.59 -11.04
C ASN A 306 -61.79 -28.17 -10.49
N ALA A 307 -61.94 -28.96 -9.44
CA ALA A 307 -60.97 -29.74 -8.76
C ALA A 307 -60.42 -30.90 -9.60
N HIS A 308 -59.13 -31.21 -9.48
CA HIS A 308 -58.70 -32.60 -9.33
C HIS A 308 -57.28 -32.62 -8.71
N SER A 309 -57.22 -33.29 -7.61
CA SER A 309 -56.06 -33.69 -6.84
C SER A 309 -55.21 -34.69 -7.61
N ILE A 310 -53.91 -34.64 -7.44
CA ILE A 310 -53.03 -35.81 -7.23
C ILE A 310 -51.72 -35.30 -6.66
N VAL A 311 -51.38 -35.81 -5.49
CA VAL A 311 -50.11 -35.76 -4.72
C VAL A 311 -49.61 -37.22 -4.75
N PRO A 312 -48.41 -37.52 -4.24
CA PRO A 312 -47.01 -37.31 -4.66
C PRO A 312 -46.31 -38.66 -4.96
N THR A 313 -45.07 -38.58 -5.39
CA THR A 313 -44.19 -39.75 -5.17
C THR A 313 -42.74 -39.31 -4.88
N ILE A 314 -42.35 -39.60 -3.68
CA ILE A 314 -40.99 -39.63 -3.15
C ILE A 314 -40.28 -40.85 -3.75
N LEU A 315 -39.05 -40.74 -4.17
CA LEU A 315 -38.12 -41.86 -4.19
C LEU A 315 -36.73 -41.44 -3.71
N ASN A 316 -36.45 -41.82 -2.47
CA ASN A 316 -35.13 -42.05 -1.91
C ASN A 316 -34.41 -43.16 -2.66
N THR A 317 -33.14 -43.02 -2.93
CA THR A 317 -32.25 -44.18 -3.01
C THR A 317 -30.92 -43.86 -2.37
N ILE A 318 -30.77 -44.41 -1.21
CA ILE A 318 -29.52 -44.65 -0.47
C ILE A 318 -28.78 -45.79 -1.19
N CYS A 319 -27.51 -45.67 -1.40
CA CYS A 319 -26.65 -46.83 -1.48
C CYS A 319 -25.31 -46.59 -0.82
N LEU A 320 -25.17 -47.31 0.21
CA LEU A 320 -24.11 -47.57 1.18
C LEU A 320 -23.14 -48.63 0.62
N THR A 321 -22.00 -48.71 1.31
CA THR A 321 -21.07 -49.85 1.44
C THR A 321 -19.88 -49.88 0.46
N LEU A 322 -18.68 -50.28 0.80
CA LEU A 322 -17.98 -50.92 1.96
C LEU A 322 -16.45 -50.73 1.72
N LEU A 323 -15.68 -50.33 2.68
CA LEU A 323 -14.75 -51.08 3.56
C LEU A 323 -13.83 -52.17 2.93
N MET A 324 -12.61 -52.11 3.39
CA MET A 324 -11.55 -53.11 3.52
C MET A 324 -10.34 -52.83 2.61
N SER A 325 -9.17 -52.73 3.06
CA SER A 325 -8.26 -53.06 4.18
C SER A 325 -7.01 -53.78 3.64
N PHE A 326 -5.90 -53.63 4.39
CA PHE A 326 -4.58 -54.29 4.29
C PHE A 326 -3.63 -53.70 3.23
N GLY A 327 -2.43 -53.20 3.51
CA GLY A 327 -1.48 -53.61 4.56
C GLY A 327 -0.20 -54.06 3.91
N LEU A 328 0.79 -53.28 4.04
CA LEU A 328 2.18 -53.66 4.30
C LEU A 328 3.02 -52.39 4.37
#